data_bf1a3b7a4217a12a00029ceb4d4b86bf
#
_entry.id   bf1a3b7a4217a12a00029ceb4d4b86bf
#
_cell.length_a   1.000
_cell.length_b   1.000
_cell.length_c   1.000
_cell.angle_alpha   90.00
_cell.angle_beta   90.00
_cell.angle_gamma   90.00
#
_symmetry.space_group_name_H-M   'P 1'
#
loop_
_entity.id
_entity.type
_entity.pdbx_description
1 polymer ?
#
loop_
_entity_poly.entity_id
_entity_poly.type
_entity_poly.pdbx_seq_one_letter_code
_entity_poly.pdbx_strand_id
1 'polypeptide(L)'
;DRRGVRVKVETNKNLIYKVVVNENFEFEPNNPREPRRGKYAFQTDLLIRREDDLPLVAIEIKYRSPNTHHILTYSTKAQEHKKIYPYLRYGLVIGGENRIPNRFFTHNIGFDFAYALNSVDDNIEDLADIIKKQIESANLLLQVLRRENQVKKFSTIVELNESGR
;
A
#
# COMPACT_ATOMS: atom_id res chain seq x y z
N ASP A 1 10.53 -21.18 11.00
CA ASP A 1 11.04 -21.30 9.63
C ASP A 1 11.19 -19.88 9.05
N ARG A 2 12.45 -19.37 8.97
CA ARG A 2 12.79 -18.00 8.50
C ARG A 2 12.87 -17.92 6.97
N ARG A 3 12.04 -18.62 6.24
CA ARG A 3 11.93 -18.40 4.80
C ARG A 3 11.11 -17.16 4.56
N GLY A 4 11.74 -16.10 4.03
CA GLY A 4 11.05 -14.86 3.66
C GLY A 4 9.87 -15.12 2.74
N VAL A 5 8.85 -14.26 2.81
CA VAL A 5 7.68 -14.34 1.91
C VAL A 5 8.15 -14.11 0.48
N ARG A 6 7.93 -15.08 -0.39
CA ARG A 6 8.21 -14.91 -1.82
C ARG A 6 7.16 -14.00 -2.44
N VAL A 7 7.63 -13.01 -3.15
CA VAL A 7 6.78 -11.98 -3.75
C VAL A 7 7.17 -11.70 -5.20
N LYS A 8 6.22 -11.19 -5.94
CA LYS A 8 6.40 -10.60 -7.27
C LYS A 8 6.01 -9.13 -7.22
N VAL A 9 6.76 -8.30 -7.95
CA VAL A 9 6.51 -6.85 -8.07
C VAL A 9 5.99 -6.57 -9.47
N GLU A 10 4.88 -5.90 -9.56
CA GLU A 10 4.21 -5.57 -10.81
C GLU A 10 3.89 -4.08 -10.87
N THR A 11 3.93 -3.51 -12.07
CA THR A 11 3.58 -2.10 -12.31
C THR A 11 2.21 -1.97 -12.95
N ASN A 12 1.51 -0.86 -12.68
CA ASN A 12 0.26 -0.48 -13.33
C ASN A 12 -0.84 -1.56 -13.26
N LYS A 13 -0.97 -2.20 -12.09
CA LYS A 13 -1.97 -3.26 -11.88
C LYS A 13 -3.25 -2.73 -11.25
N ASN A 14 -4.37 -3.23 -11.75
CA ASN A 14 -5.68 -2.92 -11.20
C ASN A 14 -5.91 -3.72 -9.92
N LEU A 15 -6.45 -3.04 -8.91
CA LEU A 15 -6.83 -3.61 -7.63
C LEU A 15 -8.27 -3.23 -7.30
N ILE A 16 -9.06 -4.18 -6.83
CA ILE A 16 -10.47 -3.96 -6.47
C ILE A 16 -10.56 -3.04 -5.25
N TYR A 17 -11.43 -2.04 -5.31
CA TYR A 17 -11.75 -1.16 -4.19
C TYR A 17 -13.20 -1.28 -3.72
N LYS A 18 -14.04 -1.95 -4.49
CA LYS A 18 -15.47 -2.14 -4.19
C LYS A 18 -15.96 -3.45 -4.78
N VAL A 19 -16.86 -4.09 -4.07
CA VAL A 19 -17.61 -5.26 -4.53
C VAL A 19 -19.09 -4.94 -4.41
N VAL A 20 -19.86 -5.28 -5.42
CA VAL A 20 -21.32 -5.14 -5.41
C VAL A 20 -21.97 -6.46 -5.77
N VAL A 21 -23.24 -6.63 -5.42
CA VAL A 21 -24.07 -7.73 -5.88
C VAL A 21 -24.98 -7.21 -6.98
N ASN A 22 -24.97 -7.85 -8.15
CA ASN A 22 -25.81 -7.50 -9.29
C ASN A 22 -27.24 -8.07 -9.16
N GLU A 23 -28.08 -7.80 -10.14
CA GLU A 23 -29.46 -8.27 -10.19
C GLU A 23 -29.63 -9.80 -10.28
N ASN A 24 -28.57 -10.52 -10.63
CA ASN A 24 -28.53 -12.00 -10.65
C ASN A 24 -27.98 -12.60 -9.35
N PHE A 25 -27.76 -11.78 -8.31
CA PHE A 25 -27.13 -12.18 -7.04
C PHE A 25 -25.67 -12.66 -7.20
N GLU A 26 -24.96 -12.17 -8.20
CA GLU A 26 -23.54 -12.44 -8.42
C GLU A 26 -22.67 -11.29 -7.94
N PHE A 27 -21.47 -11.59 -7.46
CA PHE A 27 -20.49 -10.58 -7.09
C PHE A 27 -19.84 -9.94 -8.31
N GLU A 28 -19.75 -8.61 -8.30
CA GLU A 28 -18.98 -7.83 -9.29
C GLU A 28 -17.90 -7.00 -8.59
N PRO A 29 -16.64 -7.03 -9.10
CA PRO A 29 -16.15 -7.84 -10.20
C PRO A 29 -16.03 -9.34 -9.82
N ASN A 30 -16.29 -10.22 -10.78
CA ASN A 30 -16.26 -11.66 -10.59
C ASN A 30 -14.84 -12.26 -10.70
N ASN A 31 -13.87 -11.51 -11.23
CA ASN A 31 -12.46 -11.90 -11.26
C ASN A 31 -11.61 -11.00 -10.37
N PRO A 32 -11.36 -11.35 -9.10
CA PRO A 32 -10.58 -10.54 -8.18
C PRO A 32 -9.08 -10.53 -8.47
N ARG A 33 -8.55 -11.49 -9.24
CA ARG A 33 -7.12 -11.55 -9.57
C ARG A 33 -6.73 -10.59 -10.68
N GLU A 34 -7.59 -10.42 -11.67
CA GLU A 34 -7.37 -9.59 -12.84
C GLU A 34 -8.58 -8.69 -13.15
N PRO A 35 -8.92 -7.76 -12.27
CA PRO A 35 -10.07 -6.89 -12.48
C PRO A 35 -9.79 -5.90 -13.61
N ARG A 36 -10.81 -5.62 -14.41
CA ARG A 36 -10.73 -4.57 -15.44
C ARG A 36 -10.77 -3.19 -14.79
N ARG A 37 -9.97 -2.26 -15.32
CA ARG A 37 -10.05 -0.85 -14.93
C ARG A 37 -11.46 -0.33 -15.13
N GLY A 38 -11.99 0.44 -14.17
CA GLY A 38 -13.36 0.96 -14.22
C GLY A 38 -14.45 -0.02 -13.78
N LYS A 39 -14.12 -1.30 -13.53
CA LYS A 39 -15.01 -2.29 -12.93
C LYS A 39 -14.73 -2.41 -11.42
N TYR A 40 -14.99 -1.33 -10.67
CA TYR A 40 -14.71 -1.21 -9.23
C TYR A 40 -13.25 -1.51 -8.86
N ALA A 41 -12.34 -1.18 -9.78
CA ALA A 41 -10.91 -1.32 -9.58
C ALA A 41 -10.16 -0.04 -9.97
N PHE A 42 -9.16 0.33 -9.16
CA PHE A 42 -8.21 1.39 -9.45
C PHE A 42 -6.85 0.79 -9.84
N GLN A 43 -6.16 1.46 -10.75
CA GLN A 43 -4.78 1.13 -11.07
C GLN A 43 -3.86 1.64 -9.96
N THR A 44 -2.92 0.79 -9.53
CA THR A 44 -1.82 1.12 -8.63
C THR A 44 -0.53 1.29 -9.43
N ASP A 45 0.38 2.16 -9.02
CA ASP A 45 1.65 2.34 -9.71
C ASP A 45 2.56 1.11 -9.51
N LEU A 46 2.67 0.63 -8.27
CA LEU A 46 3.33 -0.63 -7.93
C LEU A 46 2.40 -1.49 -7.09
N LEU A 47 2.38 -2.78 -7.39
CA LEU A 47 1.68 -3.80 -6.61
C LEU A 47 2.62 -4.95 -6.30
N ILE A 48 2.79 -5.24 -5.01
CA ILE A 48 3.57 -6.38 -4.54
C ILE A 48 2.60 -7.46 -4.12
N ARG A 49 2.67 -8.59 -4.80
CA ARG A 49 1.84 -9.76 -4.53
C ARG A 49 2.69 -10.91 -4.01
N ARG A 50 2.08 -11.74 -3.19
CA ARG A 50 2.59 -13.06 -2.87
C ARG A 50 2.51 -13.97 -4.11
N GLU A 51 3.23 -15.08 -4.13
CA GLU A 51 3.26 -16.01 -5.29
C GLU A 51 1.86 -16.55 -5.68
N ASP A 52 0.93 -16.64 -4.73
CA ASP A 52 -0.46 -17.06 -4.93
C ASP A 52 -1.41 -15.93 -5.35
N ASP A 53 -0.87 -14.82 -5.84
CA ASP A 53 -1.56 -13.62 -6.33
C ASP A 53 -2.21 -12.73 -5.26
N LEU A 54 -2.05 -13.03 -3.97
CA LEU A 54 -2.57 -12.16 -2.92
C LEU A 54 -1.82 -10.82 -2.89
N PRO A 55 -2.50 -9.67 -3.00
CA PRO A 55 -1.88 -8.37 -2.87
C PRO A 55 -1.42 -8.14 -1.42
N LEU A 56 -0.17 -7.80 -1.22
CA LEU A 56 0.39 -7.52 0.10
C LEU A 56 0.68 -6.03 0.31
N VAL A 57 1.29 -5.37 -0.68
CA VAL A 57 1.64 -3.95 -0.61
C VAL A 57 1.28 -3.28 -1.92
N ALA A 58 0.60 -2.15 -1.84
CA ALA A 58 0.35 -1.24 -2.96
C ALA A 58 1.09 0.08 -2.72
N ILE A 59 1.66 0.66 -3.76
CA ILE A 59 2.40 1.92 -3.68
C ILE A 59 1.94 2.85 -4.79
N GLU A 60 1.61 4.07 -4.42
CA GLU A 60 1.44 5.20 -5.33
C GLU A 60 2.74 5.99 -5.40
N ILE A 61 3.11 6.44 -6.58
CA ILE A 61 4.33 7.20 -6.82
C ILE A 61 3.96 8.60 -7.30
N LYS A 62 4.55 9.61 -6.67
CA LYS A 62 4.35 11.00 -7.08
C LYS A 62 5.69 11.67 -7.24
N TYR A 63 5.92 12.28 -8.39
CA TYR A 63 7.09 13.13 -8.60
C TYR A 63 6.78 14.55 -8.16
N ARG A 64 7.65 15.14 -7.35
CA ARG A 64 7.51 16.41 -6.64
C ARG A 64 6.41 16.37 -5.56
N SER A 65 6.40 17.42 -4.73
CA SER A 65 5.52 17.49 -3.56
C SER A 65 4.04 17.38 -3.94
N PRO A 66 3.32 16.38 -3.42
CA PRO A 66 1.90 16.27 -3.66
C PRO A 66 1.16 17.43 -2.98
N ASN A 67 0.15 17.98 -3.66
CA ASN A 67 -0.75 18.93 -3.05
C ASN A 67 -1.78 18.21 -2.14
N THR A 68 -2.58 18.98 -1.41
CA THR A 68 -3.60 18.44 -0.50
C THR A 68 -4.60 17.54 -1.24
N HIS A 69 -5.05 17.95 -2.43
CA HIS A 69 -5.98 17.16 -3.22
C HIS A 69 -5.40 15.77 -3.61
N HIS A 70 -4.14 15.72 -4.00
CA HIS A 70 -3.47 14.45 -4.29
C HIS A 70 -3.45 13.53 -3.07
N ILE A 71 -3.09 14.08 -1.89
CA ILE A 71 -3.03 13.27 -0.66
C ILE A 71 -4.41 12.74 -0.29
N LEU A 72 -5.43 13.59 -0.31
CA LEU A 72 -6.82 13.17 -0.02
C LEU A 72 -7.29 12.08 -0.98
N THR A 73 -7.09 12.27 -2.29
CA THR A 73 -7.52 11.31 -3.31
C THR A 73 -6.83 9.95 -3.14
N TYR A 74 -5.49 9.95 -3.04
CA TYR A 74 -4.75 8.70 -2.92
C TYR A 74 -4.93 8.02 -1.56
N SER A 75 -5.06 8.80 -0.49
CA SER A 75 -5.32 8.25 0.84
C SER A 75 -6.72 7.64 0.93
N THR A 76 -7.72 8.26 0.31
CA THR A 76 -9.07 7.68 0.19
C THR A 76 -9.04 6.40 -0.65
N LYS A 77 -8.32 6.41 -1.77
CA LYS A 77 -8.11 5.21 -2.60
C LYS A 77 -7.50 4.07 -1.79
N ALA A 78 -6.46 4.36 -1.00
CA ALA A 78 -5.85 3.40 -0.11
C ALA A 78 -6.85 2.83 0.91
N GLN A 79 -7.65 3.69 1.52
CA GLN A 79 -8.69 3.28 2.47
C GLN A 79 -9.74 2.37 1.83
N GLU A 80 -10.21 2.69 0.62
CA GLU A 80 -11.19 1.87 -0.09
C GLU A 80 -10.63 0.49 -0.44
N HIS A 81 -9.38 0.40 -0.90
CA HIS A 81 -8.73 -0.89 -1.13
C HIS A 81 -8.61 -1.73 0.15
N LYS A 82 -8.32 -1.11 1.29
CA LYS A 82 -8.21 -1.81 2.58
C LYS A 82 -9.54 -2.31 3.11
N LYS A 83 -10.68 -1.79 2.68
CA LYS A 83 -12.00 -2.37 2.99
C LYS A 83 -12.18 -3.74 2.34
N ILE A 84 -11.56 -3.96 1.18
CA ILE A 84 -11.59 -5.24 0.48
C ILE A 84 -10.45 -6.16 0.95
N TYR A 85 -9.27 -5.60 1.15
CA TYR A 85 -8.07 -6.31 1.57
C TYR A 85 -7.58 -5.75 2.92
N PRO A 86 -8.17 -6.12 4.07
CA PRO A 86 -7.89 -5.49 5.36
C PRO A 86 -6.44 -5.70 5.85
N TYR A 87 -5.73 -6.65 5.29
CA TYR A 87 -4.31 -6.91 5.55
C TYR A 87 -3.36 -6.12 4.63
N LEU A 88 -3.87 -5.50 3.56
CA LEU A 88 -3.08 -4.75 2.58
C LEU A 88 -2.36 -3.57 3.26
N ARG A 89 -1.09 -3.40 2.91
CA ARG A 89 -0.33 -2.20 3.24
C ARG A 89 -0.27 -1.27 2.04
N TYR A 90 -0.39 0.02 2.30
CA TYR A 90 -0.50 1.01 1.24
C TYR A 90 0.47 2.15 1.50
N GLY A 91 1.32 2.46 0.51
CA GLY A 91 2.37 3.46 0.62
C GLY A 91 2.31 4.56 -0.41
N LEU A 92 2.93 5.68 -0.07
CA LEU A 92 3.20 6.80 -0.97
C LEU A 92 4.70 7.03 -1.08
N VAL A 93 5.25 6.97 -2.28
CA VAL A 93 6.62 7.36 -2.58
C VAL A 93 6.62 8.69 -3.31
N ILE A 94 7.36 9.66 -2.78
CA ILE A 94 7.46 11.01 -3.32
C ILE A 94 8.88 11.16 -3.90
N GLY A 95 8.99 11.19 -5.21
CA GLY A 95 10.27 11.41 -5.91
C GLY A 95 10.60 12.88 -6.09
N GLY A 96 11.89 13.22 -6.07
CA GLY A 96 12.37 14.59 -6.25
C GLY A 96 12.18 15.49 -5.02
N GLU A 97 11.99 14.90 -3.84
CA GLU A 97 11.82 15.60 -2.57
C GLU A 97 12.64 14.92 -1.48
N ASN A 98 13.15 15.72 -0.54
CA ASN A 98 13.93 15.21 0.59
C ASN A 98 13.11 15.05 1.87
N ARG A 99 11.82 15.37 1.84
CA ARG A 99 10.93 15.29 3.00
C ARG A 99 9.49 15.00 2.58
N ILE A 100 8.77 14.36 3.49
CA ILE A 100 7.32 14.20 3.39
C ILE A 100 6.66 15.52 3.78
N PRO A 101 5.77 16.12 2.97
CA PRO A 101 5.15 17.39 3.28
C PRO A 101 4.20 17.28 4.49
N ASN A 102 4.12 18.33 5.32
CA ASN A 102 3.27 18.35 6.51
C ASN A 102 1.80 18.03 6.23
N ARG A 103 1.31 18.42 5.04
CA ARG A 103 -0.06 18.10 4.61
C ARG A 103 -0.34 16.61 4.48
N PHE A 104 0.68 15.77 4.32
CA PHE A 104 0.52 14.32 4.38
C PHE A 104 -0.01 13.91 5.75
N PHE A 105 0.61 14.37 6.82
CA PHE A 105 0.25 13.99 8.19
C PHE A 105 -1.13 14.52 8.62
N THR A 106 -1.57 15.65 8.05
CA THR A 106 -2.87 16.25 8.36
C THR A 106 -4.04 15.64 7.56
N HIS A 107 -3.75 15.01 6.41
CA HIS A 107 -4.79 14.52 5.49
C HIS A 107 -4.70 13.02 5.21
N ASN A 108 -3.71 12.33 5.76
CA ASN A 108 -3.60 10.88 5.60
C ASN A 108 -4.68 10.15 6.40
N ILE A 109 -5.43 9.29 5.72
CA ILE A 109 -6.42 8.37 6.31
C ILE A 109 -6.18 6.91 5.96
N GLY A 110 -5.48 6.62 4.86
CA GLY A 110 -5.36 5.26 4.32
C GLY A 110 -3.93 4.74 4.15
N PHE A 111 -2.92 5.62 4.08
CA PHE A 111 -1.54 5.19 3.94
C PHE A 111 -0.96 4.65 5.25
N ASP A 112 -0.23 3.54 5.15
CA ASP A 112 0.52 2.93 6.25
C ASP A 112 1.94 3.48 6.34
N PHE A 113 2.50 3.92 5.21
CA PHE A 113 3.83 4.51 5.13
C PHE A 113 3.94 5.53 4.00
N ALA A 114 4.93 6.39 4.11
CA ALA A 114 5.37 7.27 3.03
C ALA A 114 6.89 7.39 3.06
N TYR A 115 7.48 7.63 1.91
CA TYR A 115 8.92 7.85 1.78
C TYR A 115 9.19 8.96 0.75
N ALA A 116 10.08 9.89 1.09
CA ALA A 116 10.56 10.91 0.18
C ALA A 116 11.94 10.50 -0.36
N LEU A 117 12.10 10.48 -1.67
CA LEU A 117 13.30 10.08 -2.38
C LEU A 117 13.76 11.25 -3.27
N ASN A 118 14.83 11.95 -2.88
CA ASN A 118 15.30 13.14 -3.59
C ASN A 118 15.84 12.79 -4.98
N SER A 119 16.64 11.73 -5.08
CA SER A 119 17.18 11.20 -6.34
C SER A 119 17.21 9.67 -6.35
N VAL A 120 17.47 9.08 -7.51
CA VAL A 120 17.64 7.61 -7.63
C VAL A 120 18.91 7.13 -6.91
N ASP A 121 19.86 8.02 -6.68
CA ASP A 121 21.12 7.74 -5.98
C ASP A 121 20.99 7.90 -4.46
N ASP A 122 19.84 8.37 -3.95
CA ASP A 122 19.56 8.38 -2.52
C ASP A 122 19.43 6.96 -1.96
N ASN A 123 19.43 6.86 -0.66
CA ASN A 123 19.43 5.60 0.07
C ASN A 123 18.17 4.76 -0.21
N ILE A 124 18.12 4.14 -1.38
CA ILE A 124 17.02 3.25 -1.81
C ILE A 124 16.92 2.01 -0.91
N GLU A 125 17.97 1.69 -0.15
CA GLU A 125 17.99 0.59 0.80
C GLU A 125 17.02 0.83 1.94
N ASP A 126 16.90 2.06 2.43
CA ASP A 126 15.92 2.42 3.47
C ASP A 126 14.49 2.21 2.99
N LEU A 127 14.18 2.62 1.76
CA LEU A 127 12.88 2.36 1.15
C LEU A 127 12.62 0.86 1.01
N ALA A 128 13.63 0.11 0.56
CA ALA A 128 13.53 -1.34 0.42
C ALA A 128 13.26 -2.03 1.78
N ASP A 129 13.90 -1.56 2.84
CA ASP A 129 13.70 -2.10 4.20
C ASP A 129 12.31 -1.75 4.75
N ILE A 130 11.81 -0.55 4.50
CA ILE A 130 10.41 -0.20 4.82
C ILE A 130 9.47 -1.16 4.09
N ILE A 131 9.64 -1.34 2.79
CA ILE A 131 8.79 -2.22 1.98
C ILE A 131 8.84 -3.67 2.50
N LYS A 132 10.01 -4.20 2.83
CA LYS A 132 10.14 -5.54 3.43
C LYS A 132 9.34 -5.67 4.72
N LYS A 133 9.45 -4.71 5.64
CA LYS A 133 8.68 -4.66 6.89
C LYS A 133 7.18 -4.62 6.61
N GLN A 134 6.74 -3.89 5.58
CA GLN A 134 5.33 -3.83 5.18
C GLN A 134 4.83 -5.16 4.60
N ILE A 135 5.64 -5.85 3.80
CA ILE A 135 5.32 -7.20 3.29
C ILE A 135 5.13 -8.19 4.46
N GLU A 136 6.07 -8.20 5.41
CA GLU A 136 5.98 -9.04 6.60
C GLU A 136 4.74 -8.72 7.43
N SER A 137 4.45 -7.42 7.63
CA SER A 137 3.28 -6.95 8.36
C SER A 137 1.97 -7.35 7.68
N ALA A 138 1.87 -7.21 6.35
CA ALA A 138 0.70 -7.63 5.59
C ALA A 138 0.47 -9.14 5.71
N ASN A 139 1.53 -9.94 5.59
CA ASN A 139 1.44 -11.38 5.72
C ASN A 139 1.06 -11.82 7.15
N LEU A 140 1.61 -11.16 8.17
CA LEU A 140 1.24 -11.41 9.57
C LEU A 140 -0.24 -11.07 9.82
N LEU A 141 -0.72 -9.92 9.35
CA LEU A 141 -2.14 -9.55 9.46
C LEU A 141 -3.05 -10.58 8.78
N LEU A 142 -2.66 -11.09 7.63
CA LEU A 142 -3.42 -12.15 6.95
C LEU A 142 -3.54 -13.40 7.83
N GLN A 143 -2.46 -13.81 8.52
CA GLN A 143 -2.47 -14.93 9.46
C GLN A 143 -3.38 -14.64 10.67
N VAL A 144 -3.34 -13.41 11.19
CA VAL A 144 -4.23 -12.98 12.29
C VAL A 144 -5.69 -13.05 11.87
N LEU A 145 -6.03 -12.57 10.66
CA LEU A 145 -7.39 -12.62 10.14
C LEU A 145 -7.90 -14.06 9.92
N ARG A 146 -6.98 -14.98 9.62
CA ARG A 146 -7.26 -16.44 9.55
C ARG A 146 -7.30 -17.12 10.91
N ARG A 147 -7.05 -16.38 12.01
CA ARG A 147 -6.93 -16.91 13.39
C ARG A 147 -5.79 -17.92 13.58
N GLU A 148 -4.78 -17.85 12.73
CA GLU A 148 -3.58 -18.69 12.79
C GLU A 148 -2.56 -18.15 13.81
N ASN A 149 -2.57 -16.82 14.05
CA ASN A 149 -1.67 -16.13 14.97
C ASN A 149 -2.38 -15.10 15.85
N GLN A 150 -1.75 -14.76 16.96
CA GLN A 150 -2.16 -13.69 17.86
C GLN A 150 -1.09 -12.60 17.92
N VAL A 151 -1.52 -11.33 17.88
CA VAL A 151 -0.64 -10.17 17.97
C VAL A 151 -0.72 -9.57 19.37
N LYS A 152 0.44 -9.39 20.01
CA LYS A 152 0.56 -8.77 21.34
C LYS A 152 0.76 -7.25 21.26
N LYS A 153 1.42 -6.76 20.17
CA LYS A 153 1.79 -5.35 20.03
C LYS A 153 1.38 -4.83 18.67
N PHE A 154 0.81 -3.65 18.66
CA PHE A 154 0.54 -2.86 17.48
C PHE A 154 0.95 -1.41 17.76
N SER A 155 1.64 -0.77 16.81
CA SER A 155 2.02 0.65 16.94
C SER A 155 2.18 1.30 15.57
N THR A 156 1.94 2.60 15.53
CA THR A 156 2.34 3.48 14.42
C THR A 156 3.50 4.35 14.89
N ILE A 157 4.62 4.32 14.17
CA ILE A 157 5.85 5.03 14.52
C ILE A 157 6.19 6.02 13.41
N VAL A 158 6.58 7.24 13.81
CA VAL A 158 7.16 8.25 12.91
C VAL A 158 8.64 8.34 13.22
N GLU A 159 9.47 8.24 12.18
CA GLU A 159 10.92 8.34 12.30
C GLU A 159 11.40 9.67 11.69
N LEU A 160 12.26 10.37 12.38
CA LEU A 160 12.88 11.61 11.88
C LEU A 160 14.17 11.27 11.13
N ASN A 161 14.43 12.03 10.06
CA ASN A 161 15.72 11.95 9.39
C ASN A 161 16.82 12.45 10.33
N GLU A 162 17.94 11.74 10.44
CA GLU A 162 19.08 12.12 11.30
C GLU A 162 19.72 13.46 10.92
N SER A 163 19.45 13.99 9.73
CA SER A 163 20.03 15.23 9.17
C SER A 163 19.10 16.46 9.20
N GLY A 164 18.05 16.42 9.99
CA GLY A 164 17.06 17.50 10.10
C GLY A 164 17.38 18.54 11.18
N ARG A 165 18.49 19.29 11.06
CA ARG A 165 18.71 20.60 11.70
C ARG A 165 18.80 21.67 10.64
#